data_7959f5e012ad0e1bed81b62bee12aee6
#
_entry.id   7959f5e012ad0e1bed81b62bee12aee6
#
_cell.length_a   1.000
_cell.length_b   1.000
_cell.length_c   1.000
_cell.angle_alpha   90.00
_cell.angle_beta   90.00
_cell.angle_gamma   90.00
#
_symmetry.space_group_name_H-M   'P 1'
#
loop_
_entity.id
_entity.type
_entity.pdbx_description
1 polymer ?
#
loop_
_entity_poly.entity_id
_entity_poly.type
_entity_poly.pdbx_seq_one_letter_code
_entity_poly.pdbx_strand_id
1 'polypeptide(L)'
;IDDFGPRQMETGELIVYTSADPVLQIAAHEEVIPLDELYRICEYARSITLERPALLGRIIARPYVGEPGNFSRTANRHDYAVSPFEDTVLNKLAEAGVPTYSVGKISDIFNGSGITNDRGHTKSNMHGVDVLLETIKLPEFEKGFSFTNLVDFDAVYGHRRNPAGYRDCLQEFDARMPEILAAMKEDDLLLITADHGNDPTYAGTDHTREYVPLLAYSPTFTGNGTLPVGQFADISATIAENFGVDKAMIGQSFLESLV
;
A
#
# COMPACT_ATOMS: atom_id res chain seq x y z
N ILE A 1 14.39 -15.89 -15.93
CA ILE A 1 13.60 -16.65 -16.93
C ILE A 1 14.52 -17.16 -18.02
N ASP A 2 15.41 -16.35 -18.56
CA ASP A 2 16.27 -16.75 -19.70
C ASP A 2 17.15 -17.96 -19.38
N ASP A 3 17.68 -18.08 -18.16
CA ASP A 3 18.55 -19.21 -17.75
C ASP A 3 17.76 -20.51 -17.50
N PHE A 4 16.54 -20.43 -16.99
CA PHE A 4 15.76 -21.58 -16.54
C PHE A 4 14.53 -21.88 -17.41
N GLY A 5 14.10 -20.93 -18.24
CA GLY A 5 12.92 -21.07 -19.09
C GLY A 5 12.98 -22.26 -20.04
N PRO A 6 14.11 -22.51 -20.76
CA PRO A 6 14.22 -23.68 -21.62
C PRO A 6 14.00 -25.00 -20.86
N ARG A 7 14.58 -25.14 -19.67
CA ARG A 7 14.37 -26.31 -18.80
C ARG A 7 12.94 -26.42 -18.31
N GLN A 8 12.35 -25.27 -17.89
CA GLN A 8 10.97 -25.24 -17.45
C GLN A 8 10.00 -25.71 -18.55
N MET A 9 10.23 -25.28 -19.79
CA MET A 9 9.41 -25.70 -20.94
C MET A 9 9.53 -27.20 -21.24
N GLU A 10 10.73 -27.77 -21.05
CA GLU A 10 10.98 -29.20 -21.30
C GLU A 10 10.44 -30.10 -20.20
N THR A 11 10.55 -29.69 -18.94
CA THR A 11 10.28 -30.53 -17.76
C THR A 11 8.99 -30.23 -17.04
N GLY A 12 8.40 -29.04 -17.23
CA GLY A 12 7.27 -28.55 -16.43
C GLY A 12 7.65 -28.15 -15.00
N GLU A 13 8.95 -28.13 -14.64
CA GLU A 13 9.41 -27.66 -13.32
C GLU A 13 9.14 -26.17 -13.16
N LEU A 14 8.75 -25.74 -11.94
CA LEU A 14 8.52 -24.33 -11.64
C LEU A 14 9.83 -23.57 -11.43
N ILE A 15 9.90 -22.33 -11.90
CA ILE A 15 10.98 -21.42 -11.55
C ILE A 15 10.56 -20.65 -10.28
N VAL A 16 11.24 -20.95 -9.15
CA VAL A 16 10.93 -20.34 -7.86
C VAL A 16 12.10 -19.45 -7.44
N TYR A 17 11.81 -18.21 -7.08
CA TYR A 17 12.84 -17.24 -6.66
C TYR A 17 12.28 -16.20 -5.66
N THR A 18 13.20 -15.51 -5.00
CA THR A 18 12.88 -14.44 -4.04
C THR A 18 13.47 -13.11 -4.50
N SER A 19 13.17 -12.05 -3.81
CA SER A 19 13.80 -10.73 -3.93
C SER A 19 14.18 -10.21 -2.53
N ALA A 20 14.61 -8.96 -2.42
CA ALA A 20 14.94 -8.35 -1.14
C ALA A 20 13.72 -8.27 -0.20
N ASP A 21 12.53 -8.11 -0.76
CA ASP A 21 11.28 -8.17 0.00
C ASP A 21 10.95 -9.61 0.45
N PRO A 22 10.15 -9.79 1.51
CA PRO A 22 9.72 -11.11 1.97
C PRO A 22 8.65 -11.71 1.04
N VAL A 23 9.03 -11.98 -0.21
CA VAL A 23 8.16 -12.50 -1.26
C VAL A 23 8.72 -13.78 -1.86
N LEU A 24 7.84 -14.69 -2.25
CA LEU A 24 8.15 -15.85 -3.09
C LEU A 24 7.50 -15.66 -4.45
N GLN A 25 8.27 -15.78 -5.51
CA GLN A 25 7.79 -15.63 -6.87
C GLN A 25 7.87 -16.98 -7.57
N ILE A 26 6.79 -17.36 -8.22
CA ILE A 26 6.66 -18.64 -8.94
C ILE A 26 6.38 -18.32 -10.41
N ALA A 27 7.34 -18.61 -11.28
CA ALA A 27 7.21 -18.37 -12.70
C ALA A 27 7.05 -19.68 -13.49
N ALA A 28 6.16 -19.63 -14.48
CA ALA A 28 5.93 -20.72 -15.43
C ALA A 28 5.50 -20.18 -16.78
N HIS A 29 5.83 -20.93 -17.85
CA HIS A 29 5.37 -20.65 -19.21
C HIS A 29 3.89 -21.03 -19.35
N GLU A 30 3.05 -20.12 -19.86
CA GLU A 30 1.59 -20.30 -19.91
C GLU A 30 1.13 -21.48 -20.76
N GLU A 31 1.90 -21.86 -21.78
CA GLU A 31 1.60 -23.03 -22.63
C GLU A 31 2.02 -24.36 -22.01
N VAL A 32 2.88 -24.33 -20.97
CA VAL A 32 3.36 -25.54 -20.27
C VAL A 32 2.59 -25.78 -18.99
N ILE A 33 2.36 -24.72 -18.22
CA ILE A 33 1.53 -24.73 -17.02
C ILE A 33 0.42 -23.68 -17.21
N PRO A 34 -0.83 -24.09 -17.44
CA PRO A 34 -1.95 -23.18 -17.59
C PRO A 34 -2.10 -22.24 -16.40
N LEU A 35 -2.64 -21.03 -16.63
CA LEU A 35 -2.77 -19.99 -15.61
C LEU A 35 -3.52 -20.44 -14.36
N ASP A 36 -4.63 -21.18 -14.54
CA ASP A 36 -5.40 -21.71 -13.43
C ASP A 36 -4.59 -22.68 -12.55
N GLU A 37 -3.76 -23.50 -13.17
CA GLU A 37 -2.86 -24.39 -12.41
C GLU A 37 -1.73 -23.61 -11.72
N LEU A 38 -1.13 -22.62 -12.36
CA LEU A 38 -0.14 -21.75 -11.73
C LEU A 38 -0.74 -21.00 -10.54
N TYR A 39 -1.96 -20.50 -10.67
CA TYR A 39 -2.66 -19.82 -9.59
C TYR A 39 -2.97 -20.75 -8.43
N ARG A 40 -3.46 -21.97 -8.71
CA ARG A 40 -3.69 -23.00 -7.69
C ARG A 40 -2.41 -23.37 -6.93
N ILE A 41 -1.27 -23.45 -7.63
CA ILE A 41 0.04 -23.69 -7.01
C ILE A 41 0.41 -22.53 -6.08
N CYS A 42 0.21 -21.29 -6.52
CA CYS A 42 0.49 -20.11 -5.70
C CYS A 42 -0.43 -20.01 -4.48
N GLU A 43 -1.70 -20.37 -4.59
CA GLU A 43 -2.63 -20.47 -3.46
C GLU A 43 -2.19 -21.53 -2.45
N TYR A 44 -1.76 -22.70 -2.93
CA TYR A 44 -1.20 -23.73 -2.06
C TYR A 44 0.09 -23.23 -1.36
N ALA A 45 1.01 -22.60 -2.12
CA ALA A 45 2.20 -22.00 -1.53
C ALA A 45 1.83 -20.94 -0.48
N ARG A 46 0.79 -20.12 -0.73
CA ARG A 46 0.27 -19.16 0.24
C ARG A 46 -0.23 -19.85 1.51
N SER A 47 -0.98 -20.94 1.39
CA SER A 47 -1.56 -21.64 2.54
C SER A 47 -0.52 -22.22 3.51
N ILE A 48 0.65 -22.62 3.01
CA ILE A 48 1.73 -23.21 3.83
C ILE A 48 2.78 -22.19 4.30
N THR A 49 2.63 -20.90 3.95
CA THR A 49 3.55 -19.82 4.29
C THR A 49 2.92 -18.73 5.14
N LEU A 50 1.85 -19.06 5.87
CA LEU A 50 1.13 -18.13 6.77
C LEU A 50 1.74 -18.04 8.16
N GLU A 51 2.57 -19.01 8.57
CA GLU A 51 3.10 -19.11 9.91
C GLU A 51 4.64 -19.12 9.91
N ARG A 52 5.23 -18.71 11.02
CA ARG A 52 6.68 -18.83 11.23
C ARG A 52 7.11 -20.31 11.33
N PRO A 53 8.29 -20.68 10.81
CA PRO A 53 9.35 -19.82 10.27
C PRO A 53 9.16 -19.42 8.80
N ALA A 54 8.16 -19.92 8.11
CA ALA A 54 7.95 -19.75 6.67
C ALA A 54 7.02 -18.56 6.32
N LEU A 55 6.78 -17.65 7.25
CA LEU A 55 5.92 -16.48 6.99
C LEU A 55 6.49 -15.59 5.90
N LEU A 56 5.75 -15.48 4.79
CA LEU A 56 6.08 -14.61 3.65
C LEU A 56 4.98 -13.56 3.48
N GLY A 57 5.39 -12.35 3.20
CA GLY A 57 4.45 -11.24 2.98
C GLY A 57 3.59 -11.43 1.72
N ARG A 58 4.16 -12.04 0.67
CA ARG A 58 3.47 -12.20 -0.61
C ARG A 58 3.96 -13.42 -1.39
N ILE A 59 3.03 -14.16 -2.01
CA ILE A 59 3.33 -15.13 -3.07
C ILE A 59 2.91 -14.49 -4.39
N ILE A 60 3.74 -14.58 -5.43
CA ILE A 60 3.49 -13.92 -6.72
C ILE A 60 3.53 -14.95 -7.84
N ALA A 61 2.43 -15.12 -8.55
CA ALA A 61 2.40 -15.80 -9.82
C ALA A 61 3.05 -14.91 -10.89
N ARG A 62 4.05 -15.46 -11.60
CA ARG A 62 4.81 -14.76 -12.65
C ARG A 62 4.75 -15.54 -13.97
N PRO A 63 3.59 -15.57 -14.63
CA PRO A 63 3.47 -16.21 -15.92
C PRO A 63 4.31 -15.49 -16.99
N TYR A 64 4.81 -16.27 -17.95
CA TYR A 64 5.55 -15.77 -19.09
C TYR A 64 5.24 -16.58 -20.36
N VAL A 65 5.60 -16.04 -21.51
CA VAL A 65 5.46 -16.64 -22.83
C VAL A 65 6.73 -16.43 -23.66
N GLY A 66 6.80 -17.04 -24.83
CA GLY A 66 7.89 -16.88 -25.78
C GLY A 66 8.77 -18.12 -25.90
N GLU A 67 9.87 -17.98 -26.60
CA GLU A 67 10.83 -19.05 -26.91
C GLU A 67 12.18 -18.77 -26.25
N PRO A 68 13.06 -19.77 -26.12
CA PRO A 68 14.40 -19.59 -25.61
C PRO A 68 15.14 -18.41 -26.28
N GLY A 69 15.60 -17.46 -25.45
CA GLY A 69 16.24 -16.22 -25.88
C GLY A 69 15.30 -15.07 -26.19
N ASN A 70 13.99 -15.26 -26.10
CA ASN A 70 12.97 -14.21 -26.29
C ASN A 70 11.75 -14.39 -25.39
N PHE A 71 11.97 -14.64 -24.11
CA PHE A 71 10.90 -14.74 -23.13
C PHE A 71 10.39 -13.36 -22.68
N SER A 72 9.08 -13.25 -22.49
CA SER A 72 8.45 -12.04 -21.94
C SER A 72 7.43 -12.39 -20.86
N ARG A 73 7.39 -11.58 -19.79
CA ARG A 73 6.35 -11.66 -18.75
C ARG A 73 5.03 -11.19 -19.29
N THR A 74 3.96 -11.87 -18.92
CA THR A 74 2.60 -11.47 -19.32
C THR A 74 1.96 -10.55 -18.28
N ALA A 75 0.84 -9.96 -18.64
CA ALA A 75 0.01 -9.15 -17.74
C ALA A 75 -0.76 -10.01 -16.71
N ASN A 76 -0.74 -11.34 -16.85
CA ASN A 76 -1.45 -12.29 -15.99
C ASN A 76 -0.73 -12.55 -14.65
N ARG A 77 0.08 -11.59 -14.19
CA ARG A 77 0.62 -11.61 -12.85
C ARG A 77 -0.51 -11.57 -11.83
N HIS A 78 -0.41 -12.41 -10.79
CA HIS A 78 -1.34 -12.40 -9.68
C HIS A 78 -0.58 -12.47 -8.35
N ASP A 79 -0.94 -11.61 -7.39
CA ASP A 79 -0.29 -11.49 -6.10
C ASP A 79 -1.22 -12.02 -5.00
N TYR A 80 -0.71 -12.95 -4.19
CA TYR A 80 -1.39 -13.51 -3.02
C TYR A 80 -0.77 -12.91 -1.76
N ALA A 81 -1.32 -11.79 -1.31
CA ALA A 81 -0.89 -11.11 -0.10
C ALA A 81 -1.33 -11.86 1.17
N VAL A 82 -0.73 -11.53 2.30
CA VAL A 82 -1.25 -11.91 3.62
C VAL A 82 -2.29 -10.88 4.01
N SER A 83 -3.48 -11.35 4.36
CA SER A 83 -4.45 -10.48 5.05
C SER A 83 -3.95 -10.12 6.44
N PRO A 84 -4.36 -8.99 7.02
CA PRO A 84 -4.10 -8.69 8.42
C PRO A 84 -4.54 -9.86 9.31
N PHE A 85 -3.72 -10.19 10.32
CA PHE A 85 -3.99 -11.32 11.21
C PHE A 85 -5.19 -11.10 12.12
N GLU A 86 -5.54 -9.84 12.35
CA GLU A 86 -6.68 -9.41 13.15
C GLU A 86 -7.35 -8.20 12.48
N ASP A 87 -8.55 -7.88 12.96
CA ASP A 87 -9.29 -6.72 12.48
C ASP A 87 -8.49 -5.43 12.68
N THR A 88 -8.36 -4.69 11.62
CA THR A 88 -7.79 -3.34 11.61
C THR A 88 -8.89 -2.29 11.81
N VAL A 89 -8.52 -1.02 11.95
CA VAL A 89 -9.50 0.06 11.96
C VAL A 89 -10.36 0.10 10.69
N LEU A 90 -9.82 -0.34 9.55
CA LEU A 90 -10.57 -0.43 8.29
C LEU A 90 -11.77 -1.39 8.43
N ASN A 91 -11.56 -2.53 9.09
CA ASN A 91 -12.62 -3.50 9.37
C ASN A 91 -13.67 -2.89 10.30
N LYS A 92 -13.23 -2.21 11.38
CA LYS A 92 -14.15 -1.58 12.35
C LYS A 92 -14.98 -0.47 11.70
N LEU A 93 -14.40 0.33 10.83
CA LEU A 93 -15.11 1.34 10.06
C LEU A 93 -16.14 0.70 9.12
N ALA A 94 -15.75 -0.32 8.36
CA ALA A 94 -16.63 -1.03 7.44
C ALA A 94 -17.81 -1.70 8.18
N GLU A 95 -17.55 -2.36 9.32
CA GLU A 95 -18.58 -2.96 10.20
C GLU A 95 -19.56 -1.91 10.73
N ALA A 96 -19.09 -0.71 11.01
CA ALA A 96 -19.93 0.42 11.45
C ALA A 96 -20.67 1.12 10.30
N GLY A 97 -20.49 0.65 9.06
CA GLY A 97 -21.12 1.24 7.87
C GLY A 97 -20.45 2.54 7.39
N VAL A 98 -19.23 2.84 7.85
CA VAL A 98 -18.43 3.96 7.36
C VAL A 98 -17.79 3.57 6.03
N PRO A 99 -18.06 4.30 4.92
CA PRO A 99 -17.42 4.01 3.65
C PRO A 99 -15.89 4.19 3.74
N THR A 100 -15.14 3.14 3.43
CA THR A 100 -13.68 3.14 3.41
C THR A 100 -13.19 3.08 1.97
N TYR A 101 -12.44 4.11 1.56
CA TYR A 101 -11.91 4.24 0.21
C TYR A 101 -10.41 4.00 0.22
N SER A 102 -9.94 3.14 -0.68
CA SER A 102 -8.52 2.95 -0.94
C SER A 102 -8.10 3.62 -2.25
N VAL A 103 -6.96 4.33 -2.23
CA VAL A 103 -6.34 4.94 -3.40
C VAL A 103 -4.89 4.48 -3.48
N GLY A 104 -4.46 4.00 -4.64
CA GLY A 104 -3.11 3.47 -4.85
C GLY A 104 -2.98 2.02 -4.40
N LYS A 105 -1.94 1.68 -3.64
CA LYS A 105 -1.65 0.30 -3.21
C LYS A 105 -2.34 -0.14 -1.91
N ILE A 106 -3.19 0.67 -1.32
CA ILE A 106 -3.79 0.37 0.00
C ILE A 106 -4.58 -0.94 -0.04
N SER A 107 -5.41 -1.14 -1.07
CA SER A 107 -6.17 -2.38 -1.21
C SER A 107 -5.25 -3.62 -1.29
N ASP A 108 -4.15 -3.54 -2.01
CA ASP A 108 -3.16 -4.63 -2.10
C ASP A 108 -2.48 -4.91 -0.74
N ILE A 109 -2.13 -3.85 0.00
CA ILE A 109 -1.43 -3.96 1.29
C ILE A 109 -2.32 -4.67 2.31
N PHE A 110 -3.60 -4.33 2.36
CA PHE A 110 -4.57 -4.92 3.28
C PHE A 110 -5.29 -6.14 2.69
N ASN A 111 -4.93 -6.59 1.48
CA ASN A 111 -5.61 -7.66 0.75
C ASN A 111 -7.14 -7.46 0.68
N GLY A 112 -7.56 -6.21 0.47
CA GLY A 112 -8.97 -5.79 0.42
C GLY A 112 -9.69 -5.77 1.76
N SER A 113 -9.04 -6.19 2.86
CA SER A 113 -9.68 -6.29 4.18
C SER A 113 -10.14 -4.93 4.70
N GLY A 114 -11.42 -4.78 4.98
CA GLY A 114 -12.02 -3.56 5.49
C GLY A 114 -12.15 -2.43 4.45
N ILE A 115 -11.81 -2.67 3.18
CA ILE A 115 -12.00 -1.71 2.08
C ILE A 115 -13.38 -1.93 1.46
N THR A 116 -14.24 -0.90 1.52
CA THR A 116 -15.57 -0.96 0.89
C THR A 116 -15.58 -0.40 -0.52
N ASN A 117 -14.62 0.48 -0.85
CA ASN A 117 -14.52 1.16 -2.14
C ASN A 117 -13.06 1.26 -2.60
N ASP A 118 -12.64 0.39 -3.49
CA ASP A 118 -11.30 0.47 -4.07
C ASP A 118 -11.31 1.40 -5.30
N ARG A 119 -10.51 2.47 -5.26
CA ARG A 119 -10.32 3.41 -6.36
C ARG A 119 -9.19 2.97 -7.30
N GLY A 120 -8.53 1.88 -6.98
CA GLY A 120 -7.50 1.24 -7.79
C GLY A 120 -6.12 1.90 -7.73
N HIS A 121 -5.22 1.36 -8.54
CA HIS A 121 -3.85 1.83 -8.64
C HIS A 121 -3.75 3.19 -9.32
N THR A 122 -2.78 3.97 -8.88
CA THR A 122 -2.47 5.29 -9.46
C THR A 122 -1.28 5.22 -10.41
N LYS A 123 -1.28 6.08 -11.42
CA LYS A 123 -0.21 6.17 -12.43
C LYS A 123 1.00 6.97 -11.95
N SER A 124 0.76 7.86 -10.99
CA SER A 124 1.74 8.75 -10.36
C SER A 124 1.16 9.31 -9.07
N ASN A 125 1.98 9.98 -8.26
CA ASN A 125 1.51 10.70 -7.08
C ASN A 125 0.44 11.76 -7.44
N MET A 126 0.64 12.51 -8.50
CA MET A 126 -0.33 13.54 -8.91
C MET A 126 -1.67 12.94 -9.35
N HIS A 127 -1.65 11.81 -10.05
CA HIS A 127 -2.88 11.06 -10.32
C HIS A 127 -3.54 10.55 -9.02
N GLY A 128 -2.74 10.17 -8.00
CA GLY A 128 -3.26 9.82 -6.67
C GLY A 128 -3.98 10.98 -5.99
N VAL A 129 -3.42 12.18 -6.08
CA VAL A 129 -4.07 13.41 -5.59
C VAL A 129 -5.37 13.70 -6.35
N ASP A 130 -5.40 13.52 -7.68
CA ASP A 130 -6.62 13.72 -8.47
C ASP A 130 -7.73 12.75 -8.01
N VAL A 131 -7.39 11.46 -7.85
CA VAL A 131 -8.34 10.44 -7.39
C VAL A 131 -8.81 10.72 -5.96
N LEU A 132 -7.92 11.19 -5.06
CA LEU A 132 -8.31 11.64 -3.71
C LEU A 132 -9.32 12.78 -3.78
N LEU A 133 -9.02 13.83 -4.56
CA LEU A 133 -9.90 14.99 -4.73
C LEU A 133 -11.26 14.65 -5.35
N GLU A 134 -11.30 13.68 -6.26
CA GLU A 134 -12.55 13.12 -6.78
C GLU A 134 -13.32 12.37 -5.69
N THR A 135 -12.61 11.55 -4.90
CA THR A 135 -13.21 10.70 -3.86
C THR A 135 -13.86 11.52 -2.76
N ILE A 136 -13.18 12.53 -2.22
CA ILE A 136 -13.72 13.35 -1.11
C ILE A 136 -14.89 14.25 -1.54
N LYS A 137 -15.11 14.40 -2.86
CA LYS A 137 -16.26 15.15 -3.41
C LYS A 137 -17.48 14.27 -3.69
N LEU A 138 -17.36 12.95 -3.52
CA LEU A 138 -18.49 12.05 -3.71
C LEU A 138 -19.55 12.31 -2.65
N PRO A 139 -20.85 12.33 -2.99
CA PRO A 139 -21.92 12.47 -2.00
C PRO A 139 -21.86 11.41 -0.90
N GLU A 140 -21.43 10.20 -1.26
CA GLU A 140 -21.31 9.05 -0.36
C GLU A 140 -20.12 9.17 0.61
N PHE A 141 -19.21 10.11 0.38
CA PHE A 141 -18.04 10.37 1.23
C PHE A 141 -18.38 11.23 2.47
N GLU A 142 -19.59 11.69 2.67
CA GLU A 142 -19.96 12.66 3.74
C GLU A 142 -19.43 12.27 5.14
N LYS A 143 -19.41 10.97 5.44
CA LYS A 143 -18.79 10.40 6.66
C LYS A 143 -17.84 9.26 6.30
N GLY A 144 -17.08 9.45 5.24
CA GLY A 144 -16.18 8.41 4.72
C GLY A 144 -14.77 8.54 5.25
N PHE A 145 -13.99 7.49 5.07
CA PHE A 145 -12.57 7.45 5.32
C PHE A 145 -11.82 7.16 4.00
N SER A 146 -10.87 8.00 3.62
CA SER A 146 -9.99 7.77 2.47
C SER A 146 -8.58 7.49 2.92
N PHE A 147 -8.02 6.34 2.52
CA PHE A 147 -6.64 5.99 2.71
C PHE A 147 -5.92 6.03 1.37
N THR A 148 -5.04 7.01 1.19
CA THR A 148 -4.35 7.27 -0.07
C THR A 148 -2.86 7.00 0.08
N ASN A 149 -2.30 6.19 -0.83
CA ASN A 149 -0.87 5.91 -0.91
C ASN A 149 -0.26 6.58 -2.14
N LEU A 150 0.72 7.46 -1.92
CA LEU A 150 1.50 8.13 -2.97
C LEU A 150 2.84 7.41 -3.13
N VAL A 151 2.99 6.62 -4.19
CA VAL A 151 4.01 5.57 -4.31
C VAL A 151 5.34 6.07 -4.88
N ASP A 152 5.36 7.20 -5.59
CA ASP A 152 6.53 7.63 -6.36
C ASP A 152 7.72 8.02 -5.47
N PHE A 153 7.46 8.53 -4.26
CA PHE A 153 8.50 8.85 -3.29
C PHE A 153 9.43 7.66 -3.06
N ASP A 154 8.84 6.50 -2.86
CA ASP A 154 9.56 5.25 -2.65
C ASP A 154 10.03 4.63 -3.97
N ALA A 155 9.10 4.28 -4.84
CA ALA A 155 9.37 3.43 -6.01
C ALA A 155 10.20 4.12 -7.10
N VAL A 156 10.03 5.42 -7.30
CA VAL A 156 10.68 6.17 -8.38
C VAL A 156 11.93 6.89 -7.89
N TYR A 157 11.93 7.40 -6.67
CA TYR A 157 13.01 8.26 -6.18
C TYR A 157 13.80 7.67 -5.02
N GLY A 158 13.15 7.05 -4.04
CA GLY A 158 13.79 6.45 -2.87
C GLY A 158 14.70 5.29 -3.23
N HIS A 159 14.15 4.22 -3.77
CA HIS A 159 14.92 3.03 -4.20
C HIS A 159 15.96 3.32 -5.30
N ARG A 160 15.75 4.35 -6.10
CA ARG A 160 16.67 4.76 -7.17
C ARG A 160 17.72 5.77 -6.72
N ARG A 161 17.74 6.10 -5.44
CA ARG A 161 18.71 7.03 -4.85
C ARG A 161 18.81 8.34 -5.62
N ASN A 162 17.66 8.94 -5.91
CA ASN A 162 17.54 10.21 -6.62
C ASN A 162 17.02 11.33 -5.68
N PRO A 163 17.91 11.98 -4.90
CA PRO A 163 17.52 13.03 -3.96
C PRO A 163 16.89 14.25 -4.63
N ALA A 164 17.36 14.61 -5.83
CA ALA A 164 16.81 15.72 -6.58
C ALA A 164 15.35 15.44 -7.01
N GLY A 165 15.09 14.27 -7.57
CA GLY A 165 13.75 13.85 -7.95
C GLY A 165 12.83 13.70 -6.73
N TYR A 166 13.35 13.22 -5.60
CA TYR A 166 12.58 13.12 -4.36
C TYR A 166 12.13 14.51 -3.85
N ARG A 167 13.06 15.48 -3.86
CA ARG A 167 12.75 16.88 -3.56
C ARG A 167 11.69 17.45 -4.49
N ASP A 168 11.86 17.26 -5.80
CA ASP A 168 10.95 17.79 -6.81
C ASP A 168 9.55 17.18 -6.64
N CYS A 169 9.47 15.89 -6.32
CA CYS A 169 8.23 15.18 -6.01
C CYS A 169 7.52 15.73 -4.77
N LEU A 170 8.29 16.08 -3.70
CA LEU A 170 7.74 16.75 -2.53
C LEU A 170 7.17 18.13 -2.89
N GLN A 171 7.88 18.91 -3.71
CA GLN A 171 7.42 20.22 -4.15
C GLN A 171 6.16 20.15 -5.03
N GLU A 172 6.07 19.11 -5.89
CA GLU A 172 4.86 18.86 -6.68
C GLU A 172 3.66 18.55 -5.78
N PHE A 173 3.85 17.72 -4.75
CA PHE A 173 2.80 17.42 -3.77
C PHE A 173 2.41 18.66 -2.96
N ASP A 174 3.39 19.42 -2.47
CA ASP A 174 3.16 20.67 -1.71
C ASP A 174 2.37 21.68 -2.54
N ALA A 175 2.65 21.81 -3.83
CA ALA A 175 1.92 22.69 -4.73
C ALA A 175 0.43 22.29 -4.90
N ARG A 176 0.07 21.03 -4.65
CA ARG A 176 -1.32 20.52 -4.69
C ARG A 176 -2.02 20.62 -3.33
N MET A 177 -1.29 20.87 -2.23
CA MET A 177 -1.88 20.99 -0.88
C MET A 177 -3.01 22.03 -0.80
N PRO A 178 -2.91 23.23 -1.38
CA PRO A 178 -4.01 24.20 -1.36
C PRO A 178 -5.32 23.65 -1.95
N GLU A 179 -5.27 22.78 -2.95
CA GLU A 179 -6.46 22.16 -3.55
C GLU A 179 -7.10 21.15 -2.59
N ILE A 180 -6.28 20.35 -1.89
CA ILE A 180 -6.75 19.39 -0.88
C ILE A 180 -7.41 20.15 0.26
N LEU A 181 -6.71 21.15 0.82
CA LEU A 181 -7.23 21.95 1.93
C LEU A 181 -8.53 22.70 1.57
N ALA A 182 -8.63 23.23 0.35
CA ALA A 182 -9.83 23.90 -0.13
C ALA A 182 -11.02 22.96 -0.38
N ALA A 183 -10.77 21.67 -0.59
CA ALA A 183 -11.80 20.66 -0.79
C ALA A 183 -12.32 20.05 0.51
N MET A 184 -11.63 20.26 1.64
CA MET A 184 -12.03 19.80 2.96
C MET A 184 -13.26 20.54 3.47
N LYS A 185 -14.12 19.81 4.17
CA LYS A 185 -15.25 20.35 4.95
C LYS A 185 -14.79 20.77 6.35
N GLU A 186 -15.64 21.49 7.06
CA GLU A 186 -15.31 22.06 8.37
C GLU A 186 -14.90 21.00 9.41
N ASP A 187 -15.51 19.82 9.34
CA ASP A 187 -15.29 18.70 10.27
C ASP A 187 -14.34 17.62 9.75
N ASP A 188 -13.69 17.85 8.60
CA ASP A 188 -12.72 16.90 8.08
C ASP A 188 -11.38 16.95 8.85
N LEU A 189 -10.78 15.78 9.05
CA LEU A 189 -9.44 15.61 9.59
C LEU A 189 -8.51 15.03 8.52
N LEU A 190 -7.45 15.77 8.19
CA LEU A 190 -6.37 15.31 7.31
C LEU A 190 -5.19 14.85 8.15
N LEU A 191 -4.73 13.62 7.92
CA LEU A 191 -3.49 13.09 8.45
C LEU A 191 -2.53 12.77 7.30
N ILE A 192 -1.29 13.27 7.39
CA ILE A 192 -0.22 12.98 6.42
C ILE A 192 0.91 12.31 7.17
N THR A 193 1.31 11.14 6.68
CA THR A 193 2.41 10.36 7.26
C THR A 193 3.15 9.59 6.16
N ALA A 194 4.12 8.77 6.52
CA ALA A 194 4.71 7.75 5.66
C ALA A 194 4.67 6.39 6.36
N ASP A 195 4.69 5.31 5.60
CA ASP A 195 4.67 3.92 6.09
C ASP A 195 6.06 3.45 6.53
N HIS A 196 7.13 4.02 5.97
CA HIS A 196 8.54 3.77 6.31
C HIS A 196 9.43 4.91 5.81
N GLY A 197 10.70 4.88 6.20
CA GLY A 197 11.76 5.71 5.65
C GLY A 197 12.33 5.14 4.35
N ASN A 198 12.75 6.00 3.46
CA ASN A 198 13.56 5.65 2.30
C ASN A 198 14.44 6.84 1.93
N ASP A 199 15.55 7.02 2.66
CA ASP A 199 16.51 8.11 2.42
C ASP A 199 17.22 7.91 1.06
N PRO A 200 16.97 8.79 0.08
CA PRO A 200 17.55 8.67 -1.24
C PRO A 200 19.06 8.98 -1.27
N THR A 201 19.64 9.41 -0.14
CA THR A 201 21.10 9.67 0.00
C THR A 201 21.84 8.50 0.64
N TYR A 202 21.13 7.51 1.20
CA TYR A 202 21.73 6.37 1.87
C TYR A 202 22.28 5.35 0.86
N ALA A 203 23.28 4.56 1.28
CA ALA A 203 23.87 3.52 0.44
C ALA A 203 22.91 2.32 0.27
N GLY A 204 23.00 1.65 -0.89
CA GLY A 204 22.14 0.51 -1.22
C GLY A 204 20.79 0.92 -1.80
N THR A 205 19.85 -0.01 -1.89
CA THR A 205 18.54 0.19 -2.51
C THR A 205 17.37 -0.11 -1.58
N ASP A 206 17.65 -0.56 -0.35
CA ASP A 206 16.62 -0.93 0.62
C ASP A 206 16.04 0.29 1.33
N HIS A 207 14.91 0.10 1.99
CA HIS A 207 14.31 1.11 2.87
C HIS A 207 15.28 1.46 4.00
N THR A 208 15.17 2.67 4.52
CA THR A 208 15.97 3.15 5.62
C THR A 208 15.12 3.35 6.87
N ARG A 209 15.76 3.42 8.03
CA ARG A 209 15.07 3.48 9.31
C ARG A 209 15.10 4.90 9.87
N GLU A 210 14.09 5.68 9.56
CA GLU A 210 13.87 7.03 10.07
C GLU A 210 12.55 7.12 10.83
N TYR A 211 12.43 8.16 11.63
CA TYR A 211 11.14 8.65 12.07
C TYR A 211 10.39 9.23 10.88
N VAL A 212 9.16 8.77 10.68
CA VAL A 212 8.28 9.30 9.63
C VAL A 212 7.56 10.56 10.13
N PRO A 213 7.19 11.50 9.24
CA PRO A 213 6.40 12.65 9.62
C PRO A 213 4.99 12.21 10.06
N LEU A 214 4.39 12.97 10.96
CA LEU A 214 2.97 12.93 11.24
C LEU A 214 2.45 14.37 11.30
N LEU A 215 1.67 14.76 10.30
CA LEU A 215 1.04 16.06 10.21
C LEU A 215 -0.46 15.88 10.33
N ALA A 216 -1.11 16.68 11.16
CA ALA A 216 -2.55 16.70 11.33
C ALA A 216 -3.08 18.10 11.05
N TYR A 217 -4.18 18.18 10.31
CA TYR A 217 -4.86 19.42 10.00
C TYR A 217 -6.38 19.23 9.95
N SER A 218 -7.10 20.20 10.49
CA SER A 218 -8.53 20.38 10.29
C SER A 218 -8.84 21.86 10.13
N PRO A 219 -9.84 22.26 9.33
CA PRO A 219 -10.30 23.66 9.28
C PRO A 219 -10.75 24.23 10.64
N THR A 220 -11.13 23.37 11.59
CA THR A 220 -11.56 23.77 12.94
C THR A 220 -10.43 24.00 13.93
N PHE A 221 -9.19 23.66 13.57
CA PHE A 221 -8.05 23.88 14.48
C PHE A 221 -7.82 25.37 14.71
N THR A 222 -7.76 25.77 15.98
CA THR A 222 -7.60 27.16 16.40
C THR A 222 -6.16 27.53 16.72
N GLY A 223 -5.26 26.55 16.71
CA GLY A 223 -3.86 26.70 17.05
C GLY A 223 -2.95 25.78 16.26
N ASN A 224 -1.70 25.77 16.64
CA ASN A 224 -0.69 24.82 16.18
C ASN A 224 0.05 24.26 17.40
N GLY A 225 0.46 23.02 17.32
CA GLY A 225 1.13 22.32 18.40
C GLY A 225 2.07 21.26 17.86
N THR A 226 2.69 20.54 18.78
CA THR A 226 3.56 19.40 18.45
C THR A 226 3.01 18.16 19.13
N LEU A 227 2.75 17.11 18.34
CA LEU A 227 2.41 15.81 18.88
C LEU A 227 3.67 15.11 19.42
N PRO A 228 3.55 14.31 20.49
CA PRO A 228 4.65 13.49 20.94
C PRO A 228 4.99 12.43 19.87
N VAL A 229 6.21 11.91 19.95
CA VAL A 229 6.59 10.73 19.15
C VAL A 229 5.71 9.54 19.55
N GLY A 230 5.06 8.95 18.56
CA GLY A 230 4.12 7.85 18.74
C GLY A 230 4.47 6.62 17.91
N GLN A 231 3.51 5.76 17.75
CA GLN A 231 3.56 4.54 16.95
C GLN A 231 2.55 4.64 15.79
N PHE A 232 2.74 3.86 14.73
CA PHE A 232 1.75 3.78 13.64
C PHE A 232 0.34 3.44 14.11
N ALA A 233 0.25 2.57 15.12
CA ALA A 233 -1.02 2.17 15.72
C ALA A 233 -1.80 3.33 16.37
N ASP A 234 -1.13 4.42 16.75
CA ASP A 234 -1.77 5.60 17.34
C ASP A 234 -2.63 6.33 16.31
N ILE A 235 -2.24 6.31 15.04
CA ILE A 235 -3.06 6.80 13.92
C ILE A 235 -4.36 5.99 13.83
N SER A 236 -4.25 4.66 13.88
CA SER A 236 -5.40 3.75 13.88
C SER A 236 -6.35 4.02 15.06
N ALA A 237 -5.80 4.18 16.27
CA ALA A 237 -6.59 4.50 17.46
C ALA A 237 -7.28 5.88 17.35
N THR A 238 -6.60 6.87 16.78
CA THR A 238 -7.15 8.20 16.56
C THR A 238 -8.28 8.18 15.53
N ILE A 239 -8.13 7.43 14.44
CA ILE A 239 -9.20 7.24 13.44
C ILE A 239 -10.41 6.56 14.09
N ALA A 240 -10.19 5.50 14.89
CA ALA A 240 -11.26 4.79 15.57
C ALA A 240 -12.06 5.71 16.50
N GLU A 241 -11.36 6.52 17.30
CA GLU A 241 -12.00 7.49 18.20
C GLU A 241 -12.76 8.56 17.43
N ASN A 242 -12.18 9.10 16.36
CA ASN A 242 -12.81 10.13 15.52
C ASN A 242 -14.14 9.66 14.91
N PHE A 243 -14.24 8.39 14.55
CA PHE A 243 -15.45 7.79 14.01
C PHE A 243 -16.35 7.14 15.08
N GLY A 244 -15.93 7.12 16.33
CA GLY A 244 -16.68 6.50 17.43
C GLY A 244 -16.81 4.99 17.32
N VAL A 245 -15.84 4.32 16.70
CA VAL A 245 -15.76 2.86 16.60
C VAL A 245 -14.76 2.27 17.58
N ASP A 246 -14.86 0.98 17.86
CA ASP A 246 -13.91 0.29 18.70
C ASP A 246 -12.51 0.36 18.09
N LYS A 247 -11.51 0.67 18.92
CA LYS A 247 -10.13 0.66 18.46
C LYS A 247 -9.67 -0.77 18.15
N ALA A 248 -8.82 -0.90 17.16
CA ALA A 248 -8.06 -2.13 16.95
C ALA A 248 -7.11 -2.38 18.13
N MET A 249 -6.46 -3.54 18.17
CA MET A 249 -5.71 -4.13 19.29
C MET A 249 -4.84 -3.19 20.12
N ILE A 250 -4.05 -2.31 19.47
CA ILE A 250 -3.03 -1.47 20.09
C ILE A 250 -3.15 -0.02 19.61
N GLY A 251 -2.40 0.88 20.24
CA GLY A 251 -2.34 2.28 19.92
C GLY A 251 -3.02 3.16 20.98
N GLN A 252 -2.59 4.39 21.02
CA GLN A 252 -3.19 5.46 21.84
C GLN A 252 -3.63 6.59 20.93
N SER A 253 -4.88 6.97 21.04
CA SER A 253 -5.38 8.11 20.27
C SER A 253 -4.72 9.41 20.75
N PHE A 254 -4.44 10.27 19.80
CA PHE A 254 -4.00 11.64 20.01
C PHE A 254 -5.08 12.67 19.63
N LEU A 255 -6.33 12.23 19.41
CA LEU A 255 -7.41 13.09 18.95
C LEU A 255 -7.64 14.27 19.89
N GLU A 256 -7.65 14.03 21.21
CA GLU A 256 -7.81 15.09 22.23
C GLU A 256 -6.67 16.12 22.22
N SER A 257 -5.53 15.80 21.63
CA SER A 257 -4.39 16.71 21.47
C SER A 257 -4.49 17.58 20.22
N LEU A 258 -5.46 17.33 19.35
CA LEU A 258 -5.71 18.09 18.14
C LEU A 258 -6.74 19.19 18.45
N VAL A 259 -6.29 20.43 18.48
CA VAL A 259 -7.12 21.61 18.86
C VAL A 259 -6.99 22.76 17.88
#